data_b39225d44ad4fe51fc01b7c1e58deda6
#
_entry.id   b39225d44ad4fe51fc01b7c1e58deda6
#
_cell.length_a   1.000
_cell.length_b   1.000
_cell.length_c   1.000
_cell.angle_alpha   90.00
_cell.angle_beta   90.00
_cell.angle_gamma   90.00
#
_symmetry.space_group_name_H-M   'P 1'
#
loop_
_entity.id
_entity.type
_entity.pdbx_description
1 polymer ?
#
loop_
_entity_poly.entity_id
_entity_poly.type
_entity_poly.pdbx_seq_one_letter_code
_entity_poly.pdbx_strand_id
1 'polypeptide(L)'
;MNTKLKYIGIVIALFFTIGFVQNAAARDLIVVATKDTQKACKDWLGFLESKEIPVKLVTPDSFSSVKDELYIVVMGSLDESNGIAEIAKEALTADEFKSAGSEGKMFYKPQAWNVGQKVILILGPNREATKEARISSQEEWYDMLKEWFDIEDTEGFHVY
;
A
#
# COMPACT_ATOMS: atom_id res chain seq x y z
N MET A 1 -60.10 53.13 15.49
CA MET A 1 -59.18 52.51 16.48
C MET A 1 -58.47 51.35 15.82
N ASN A 2 -57.22 51.59 15.40
CA ASN A 2 -56.43 50.64 14.54
C ASN A 2 -55.54 49.84 15.41
N THR A 3 -55.73 48.49 15.43
CA THR A 3 -54.84 47.60 16.09
C THR A 3 -54.01 46.86 14.99
N LYS A 4 -52.76 47.31 14.82
CA LYS A 4 -51.81 46.65 13.92
C LYS A 4 -51.25 45.41 14.60
N LEU A 5 -51.63 44.27 14.10
CA LEU A 5 -51.03 42.98 14.48
C LEU A 5 -49.66 42.85 13.81
N LYS A 6 -48.58 42.83 14.61
CA LYS A 6 -47.22 42.58 14.14
C LYS A 6 -47.02 41.08 14.06
N TYR A 7 -46.91 40.57 12.85
CA TYR A 7 -46.43 39.19 12.61
C TYR A 7 -44.93 39.16 12.81
N ILE A 8 -44.51 38.49 13.86
CA ILE A 8 -43.11 38.12 14.06
C ILE A 8 -42.90 36.84 13.27
N GLY A 9 -42.25 36.95 12.12
CA GLY A 9 -41.82 35.81 11.33
C GLY A 9 -40.61 35.15 11.99
N ILE A 10 -40.81 33.94 12.54
CA ILE A 10 -39.73 33.10 12.99
C ILE A 10 -39.13 32.42 11.74
N VAL A 11 -37.99 32.90 11.29
CA VAL A 11 -37.18 32.23 10.26
C VAL A 11 -36.43 31.09 10.95
N ILE A 12 -36.97 29.90 10.83
CA ILE A 12 -36.23 28.66 11.21
C ILE A 12 -35.21 28.42 10.10
N ALA A 13 -33.95 28.79 10.35
CA ALA A 13 -32.84 28.39 9.52
C ALA A 13 -32.56 26.90 9.75
N LEU A 14 -33.09 26.07 8.89
CA LEU A 14 -32.70 24.63 8.78
C LEU A 14 -31.27 24.59 8.24
N PHE A 15 -30.31 24.51 9.13
CA PHE A 15 -28.95 24.13 8.77
C PHE A 15 -28.99 22.63 8.37
N PHE A 16 -29.12 22.37 7.08
CA PHE A 16 -28.72 21.10 6.51
C PHE A 16 -27.21 20.96 6.67
N THR A 17 -26.77 20.36 7.75
CA THR A 17 -25.43 19.78 7.80
C THR A 17 -25.41 18.63 6.82
N ILE A 18 -25.06 18.93 5.56
CA ILE A 18 -24.63 17.92 4.62
C ILE A 18 -23.35 17.37 5.23
N GLY A 19 -23.50 16.28 5.99
CA GLY A 19 -22.37 15.45 6.37
C GLY A 19 -21.70 15.03 5.06
N PHE A 20 -20.58 15.66 4.72
CA PHE A 20 -19.64 15.08 3.79
C PHE A 20 -19.18 13.77 4.45
N VAL A 21 -19.87 12.67 4.17
CA VAL A 21 -19.26 11.37 4.22
C VAL A 21 -18.16 11.46 3.16
N GLN A 22 -16.96 11.85 3.59
CA GLN A 22 -15.78 11.56 2.81
C GLN A 22 -15.78 10.03 2.71
N ASN A 23 -16.32 9.50 1.61
CA ASN A 23 -15.91 8.20 1.15
C ASN A 23 -14.38 8.32 1.05
N ALA A 24 -13.69 7.82 2.06
CA ALA A 24 -12.30 7.50 1.92
C ALA A 24 -12.28 6.54 0.73
N ALA A 25 -11.96 7.06 -0.45
CA ALA A 25 -11.80 6.23 -1.63
C ALA A 25 -10.86 5.10 -1.19
N ALA A 26 -11.34 3.85 -1.32
CA ALA A 26 -10.54 2.69 -0.97
C ALA A 26 -9.21 2.87 -1.69
N ARG A 27 -8.14 3.07 -0.92
CA ARG A 27 -6.82 3.37 -1.48
C ARG A 27 -6.22 2.06 -1.91
N ASP A 28 -5.81 1.98 -3.16
CA ASP A 28 -5.19 0.78 -3.69
C ASP A 28 -3.82 0.51 -3.04
N LEU A 29 -3.52 -0.75 -2.76
CA LEU A 29 -2.17 -1.22 -2.54
C LEU A 29 -1.48 -1.36 -3.90
N ILE A 30 -0.54 -0.50 -4.18
CA ILE A 30 0.26 -0.59 -5.41
C ILE A 30 1.32 -1.67 -5.24
N VAL A 31 1.27 -2.70 -6.04
CA VAL A 31 2.30 -3.74 -6.08
C VAL A 31 3.13 -3.60 -7.34
N VAL A 32 4.37 -3.15 -7.17
CA VAL A 32 5.36 -2.98 -8.24
C VAL A 32 6.21 -4.24 -8.34
N ALA A 33 6.03 -4.98 -9.41
CA ALA A 33 6.76 -6.21 -9.67
C ALA A 33 6.78 -6.54 -11.17
N THR A 34 7.77 -7.30 -11.62
CA THR A 34 7.78 -7.81 -13.00
C THR A 34 6.61 -8.76 -13.24
N LYS A 35 6.20 -8.93 -14.50
CA LYS A 35 5.12 -9.88 -14.85
C LYS A 35 5.41 -11.31 -14.36
N ASP A 36 6.67 -11.72 -14.35
CA ASP A 36 7.06 -13.04 -13.89
C ASP A 36 6.98 -13.16 -12.36
N THR A 37 7.39 -12.13 -11.63
CA THR A 37 7.22 -12.04 -10.17
C THR A 37 5.73 -12.04 -9.81
N GLN A 38 4.89 -11.26 -10.52
CA GLN A 38 3.45 -11.24 -10.32
C GLN A 38 2.82 -12.64 -10.51
N LYS A 39 3.26 -13.39 -11.53
CA LYS A 39 2.81 -14.78 -11.74
C LYS A 39 3.27 -15.73 -10.64
N ALA A 40 4.51 -15.55 -10.15
CA ALA A 40 5.08 -16.37 -9.09
C ALA A 40 4.45 -16.11 -7.71
N CYS A 41 3.81 -14.95 -7.53
CA CYS A 41 3.19 -14.54 -6.27
C CYS A 41 1.65 -14.60 -6.29
N LYS A 42 1.06 -15.43 -7.15
CA LYS A 42 -0.41 -15.55 -7.26
C LYS A 42 -1.08 -15.98 -5.97
N ASP A 43 -0.44 -16.86 -5.20
CA ASP A 43 -0.87 -17.27 -3.86
C ASP A 43 -1.03 -16.07 -2.92
N TRP A 44 -0.01 -15.22 -2.88
CA TRP A 44 0.00 -14.01 -2.07
C TRP A 44 -1.03 -12.97 -2.56
N LEU A 45 -1.13 -12.77 -3.87
CA LEU A 45 -2.13 -11.85 -4.44
C LEU A 45 -3.56 -12.33 -4.15
N GLY A 46 -3.83 -13.63 -4.27
CA GLY A 46 -5.12 -14.22 -3.90
C GLY A 46 -5.43 -14.10 -2.41
N PHE A 47 -4.40 -14.19 -1.56
CA PHE A 47 -4.55 -13.92 -0.13
C PHE A 47 -4.97 -12.45 0.12
N LEU A 48 -4.30 -11.47 -0.50
CA LEU A 48 -4.66 -10.05 -0.36
C LEU A 48 -6.10 -9.79 -0.82
N GLU A 49 -6.50 -10.38 -1.95
CA GLU A 49 -7.86 -10.31 -2.46
C GLU A 49 -8.88 -10.91 -1.48
N SER A 50 -8.55 -12.05 -0.85
CA SER A 50 -9.41 -12.68 0.16
C SER A 50 -9.61 -11.84 1.42
N LYS A 51 -8.70 -10.90 1.68
CA LYS A 51 -8.76 -9.91 2.77
C LYS A 51 -9.34 -8.57 2.32
N GLU A 52 -9.95 -8.52 1.14
CA GLU A 52 -10.58 -7.33 0.56
C GLU A 52 -9.61 -6.14 0.39
N ILE A 53 -8.28 -6.40 0.31
CA ILE A 53 -7.29 -5.37 0.03
C ILE A 53 -7.31 -5.07 -1.46
N PRO A 54 -7.68 -3.85 -1.89
CA PRO A 54 -7.68 -3.49 -3.30
C PRO A 54 -6.24 -3.40 -3.82
N VAL A 55 -5.87 -4.29 -4.72
CA VAL A 55 -4.50 -4.38 -5.27
C VAL A 55 -4.47 -3.86 -6.70
N LYS A 56 -3.52 -2.97 -6.99
CA LYS A 56 -3.18 -2.52 -8.34
C LYS A 56 -1.77 -3.00 -8.70
N LEU A 57 -1.68 -3.90 -9.68
CA LEU A 57 -0.40 -4.42 -10.18
C LEU A 57 0.22 -3.47 -11.19
N VAL A 58 1.49 -3.14 -10.99
CA VAL A 58 2.26 -2.23 -11.84
C VAL A 58 3.61 -2.86 -12.16
N THR A 59 4.07 -2.70 -13.41
CA THR A 59 5.43 -3.08 -13.77
C THR A 59 6.43 -1.97 -13.44
N PRO A 60 7.71 -2.28 -13.23
CA PRO A 60 8.73 -1.26 -12.92
C PRO A 60 8.78 -0.11 -13.93
N ASP A 61 8.59 -0.37 -15.21
CA ASP A 61 8.58 0.66 -16.27
C ASP A 61 7.49 1.73 -16.06
N SER A 62 6.41 1.36 -15.39
CA SER A 62 5.28 2.25 -15.10
C SER A 62 5.32 2.85 -13.70
N PHE A 63 6.37 2.58 -12.92
CA PHE A 63 6.48 3.00 -11.52
C PHE A 63 6.35 4.52 -11.34
N SER A 64 6.91 5.31 -12.26
CA SER A 64 6.83 6.77 -12.18
C SER A 64 5.40 7.32 -12.15
N SER A 65 4.45 6.59 -12.71
CA SER A 65 3.03 6.99 -12.72
C SER A 65 2.29 6.74 -11.40
N VAL A 66 2.89 5.94 -10.50
CA VAL A 66 2.31 5.54 -9.21
C VAL A 66 3.23 5.86 -8.03
N LYS A 67 4.36 6.52 -8.29
CA LYS A 67 5.37 6.85 -7.27
C LYS A 67 4.82 7.73 -6.14
N ASP A 68 3.73 8.47 -6.38
CA ASP A 68 3.09 9.36 -5.42
C ASP A 68 1.95 8.70 -4.64
N GLU A 69 1.63 7.43 -4.92
CA GLU A 69 0.58 6.69 -4.21
C GLU A 69 0.98 6.43 -2.76
N LEU A 70 -0.02 6.26 -1.89
CA LEU A 70 0.21 6.20 -0.45
C LEU A 70 0.78 4.87 0.02
N TYR A 71 0.29 3.77 -0.53
CA TYR A 71 0.65 2.40 -0.12
C TYR A 71 1.31 1.67 -1.28
N ILE A 72 2.59 1.35 -1.12
CA ILE A 72 3.39 0.73 -2.18
C ILE A 72 4.14 -0.48 -1.64
N VAL A 73 4.06 -1.60 -2.35
CA VAL A 73 4.94 -2.75 -2.18
C VAL A 73 5.79 -2.90 -3.43
N VAL A 74 7.10 -2.86 -3.29
CA VAL A 74 8.05 -3.18 -4.38
C VAL A 74 8.60 -4.57 -4.14
N MET A 75 8.45 -5.48 -5.12
CA MET A 75 8.90 -6.84 -4.98
C MET A 75 9.68 -7.32 -6.20
N GLY A 76 10.87 -7.85 -5.98
CA GLY A 76 11.66 -8.45 -7.06
C GLY A 76 13.12 -8.68 -6.73
N SER A 77 13.82 -9.25 -7.70
CA SER A 77 15.25 -9.53 -7.60
C SER A 77 16.09 -8.36 -8.13
N LEU A 78 17.27 -8.22 -7.54
CA LEU A 78 18.21 -7.15 -7.87
C LEU A 78 19.18 -7.51 -9.00
N ASP A 79 19.22 -8.78 -9.41
CA ASP A 79 20.06 -9.30 -10.49
C ASP A 79 19.43 -9.13 -11.89
N GLU A 80 18.14 -8.82 -11.95
CA GLU A 80 17.42 -8.63 -13.21
C GLU A 80 17.50 -7.17 -13.68
N SER A 81 17.78 -6.96 -14.97
CA SER A 81 17.71 -5.63 -15.61
C SER A 81 16.26 -5.19 -15.88
N ASN A 82 15.45 -5.16 -14.84
CA ASN A 82 14.00 -5.01 -14.91
C ASN A 82 13.45 -3.76 -14.22
N GLY A 83 14.34 -2.84 -13.79
CA GLY A 83 13.97 -1.60 -13.11
C GLY A 83 13.74 -1.71 -11.60
N ILE A 84 13.70 -2.90 -11.01
CA ILE A 84 13.53 -3.07 -9.55
C ILE A 84 14.75 -2.54 -8.80
N ALA A 85 15.96 -2.82 -9.29
CA ALA A 85 17.19 -2.35 -8.67
C ALA A 85 17.29 -0.81 -8.64
N GLU A 86 16.82 -0.13 -9.68
CA GLU A 86 16.78 1.32 -9.77
C GLU A 86 15.80 1.91 -8.74
N ILE A 87 14.60 1.36 -8.65
CA ILE A 87 13.58 1.76 -7.66
C ILE A 87 14.11 1.53 -6.23
N ALA A 88 14.75 0.39 -5.98
CA ALA A 88 15.31 0.06 -4.68
C ALA A 88 16.44 1.02 -4.27
N LYS A 89 17.33 1.43 -5.20
CA LYS A 89 18.40 2.41 -4.93
C LYS A 89 17.87 3.78 -4.52
N GLU A 90 16.71 4.16 -5.01
CA GLU A 90 16.10 5.44 -4.63
C GLU A 90 15.52 5.41 -3.20
N ALA A 91 15.08 4.25 -2.72
CA ALA A 91 14.42 4.10 -1.42
C ALA A 91 15.35 3.64 -0.30
N LEU A 92 16.40 2.90 -0.62
CA LEU A 92 17.30 2.27 0.34
C LEU A 92 18.61 3.04 0.50
N THR A 93 19.21 2.94 1.68
CA THR A 93 20.61 3.31 1.88
C THR A 93 21.53 2.33 1.16
N ALA A 94 22.80 2.71 0.95
CA ALA A 94 23.78 1.85 0.29
C ALA A 94 23.99 0.51 1.03
N ASP A 95 23.98 0.53 2.36
CA ASP A 95 24.15 -0.68 3.19
C ASP A 95 22.93 -1.60 3.11
N GLU A 96 21.70 -1.04 3.12
CA GLU A 96 20.47 -1.81 2.94
C GLU A 96 20.41 -2.44 1.55
N PHE A 97 20.74 -1.66 0.51
CA PHE A 97 20.78 -2.18 -0.86
C PHE A 97 21.82 -3.32 -1.01
N LYS A 98 22.99 -3.16 -0.42
CA LYS A 98 24.02 -4.21 -0.39
C LYS A 98 23.53 -5.44 0.37
N SER A 99 22.85 -5.26 1.49
CA SER A 99 22.26 -6.36 2.28
C SER A 99 21.22 -7.12 1.48
N ALA A 100 20.29 -6.41 0.79
CA ALA A 100 19.31 -7.04 -0.10
C ALA A 100 19.95 -7.81 -1.26
N GLY A 101 21.13 -7.35 -1.75
CA GLY A 101 21.91 -8.03 -2.77
C GLY A 101 22.67 -9.26 -2.29
N SER A 102 22.76 -9.48 -0.99
CA SER A 102 23.44 -10.63 -0.38
C SER A 102 22.46 -11.73 0.05
N GLU A 103 21.30 -11.32 0.57
CA GLU A 103 20.26 -12.20 1.06
C GLU A 103 18.89 -11.55 0.84
N GLY A 104 17.82 -12.36 0.75
CA GLY A 104 16.48 -11.82 0.63
C GLY A 104 16.05 -11.11 1.91
N LYS A 105 15.53 -9.88 1.78
CA LYS A 105 15.08 -9.07 2.91
C LYS A 105 13.84 -8.24 2.59
N MET A 106 13.07 -7.97 3.64
CA MET A 106 12.05 -6.96 3.66
C MET A 106 12.57 -5.68 4.31
N PHE A 107 12.15 -4.53 3.78
CA PHE A 107 12.42 -3.22 4.34
C PHE A 107 11.12 -2.42 4.39
N TYR A 108 10.83 -1.81 5.54
CA TYR A 108 9.79 -0.81 5.65
C TYR A 108 10.39 0.59 5.53
N LYS A 109 9.88 1.39 4.62
CA LYS A 109 10.35 2.76 4.32
C LYS A 109 9.19 3.74 4.37
N PRO A 110 8.91 4.33 5.53
CA PRO A 110 7.94 5.42 5.58
C PRO A 110 8.52 6.61 4.82
N GLN A 111 7.68 7.24 4.00
CA GLN A 111 8.03 8.46 3.25
C GLN A 111 9.25 8.27 2.30
N ALA A 112 9.34 7.12 1.65
CA ALA A 112 10.46 6.81 0.76
C ALA A 112 10.64 7.85 -0.35
N TRP A 113 9.54 8.34 -0.91
CA TRP A 113 9.54 9.34 -1.98
C TRP A 113 8.68 10.57 -1.65
N ASN A 114 7.58 10.39 -0.89
CA ASN A 114 6.64 11.45 -0.55
C ASN A 114 6.19 11.38 0.90
N VAL A 115 5.81 12.52 1.46
CA VAL A 115 5.30 12.62 2.83
C VAL A 115 4.02 11.80 2.99
N GLY A 116 3.94 11.01 4.05
CA GLY A 116 2.80 10.17 4.38
C GLY A 116 2.79 8.81 3.70
N GLN A 117 3.71 8.53 2.78
CA GLN A 117 3.83 7.21 2.15
C GLN A 117 4.18 6.12 3.15
N LYS A 118 3.68 4.93 2.87
CA LYS A 118 4.05 3.68 3.54
C LYS A 118 4.51 2.71 2.46
N VAL A 119 5.79 2.36 2.47
CA VAL A 119 6.42 1.56 1.43
C VAL A 119 7.07 0.32 2.05
N ILE A 120 6.77 -0.84 1.49
CA ILE A 120 7.45 -2.10 1.77
C ILE A 120 8.27 -2.50 0.55
N LEU A 121 9.54 -2.83 0.75
CA LEU A 121 10.37 -3.43 -0.29
C LEU A 121 10.71 -4.87 0.13
N ILE A 122 10.39 -5.84 -0.73
CA ILE A 122 10.73 -7.25 -0.55
C ILE A 122 11.67 -7.63 -1.68
N LEU A 123 12.94 -7.71 -1.36
CA LEU A 123 14.03 -7.78 -2.34
C LEU A 123 14.94 -8.95 -2.05
N GLY A 124 15.64 -9.43 -3.07
CA GLY A 124 16.67 -10.45 -2.93
C GLY A 124 17.68 -10.40 -4.08
N PRO A 125 18.83 -11.10 -3.95
CA PRO A 125 19.81 -11.22 -5.03
C PRO A 125 19.24 -11.94 -6.25
N ASN A 126 18.24 -12.78 -6.07
CA ASN A 126 17.56 -13.53 -7.11
C ASN A 126 16.10 -13.79 -6.73
N ARG A 127 15.35 -14.43 -7.60
CA ARG A 127 13.91 -14.69 -7.43
C ARG A 127 13.62 -15.59 -6.23
N GLU A 128 14.40 -16.62 -5.98
CA GLU A 128 14.17 -17.54 -4.86
C GLU A 128 14.39 -16.82 -3.52
N ALA A 129 15.48 -16.08 -3.37
CA ALA A 129 15.74 -15.27 -2.18
C ALA A 129 14.65 -14.19 -1.94
N THR A 130 14.11 -13.60 -3.00
CA THR A 130 12.96 -12.68 -2.89
C THR A 130 11.71 -13.38 -2.37
N LYS A 131 11.44 -14.60 -2.87
CA LYS A 131 10.31 -15.41 -2.40
C LYS A 131 10.48 -15.81 -0.93
N GLU A 132 11.68 -16.26 -0.54
CA GLU A 132 12.00 -16.58 0.85
C GLU A 132 11.84 -15.36 1.77
N ALA A 133 12.30 -14.18 1.35
CA ALA A 133 12.11 -12.95 2.09
C ALA A 133 10.63 -12.64 2.30
N ARG A 134 9.79 -12.79 1.27
CA ARG A 134 8.35 -12.59 1.38
C ARG A 134 7.70 -13.55 2.39
N ILE A 135 8.08 -14.82 2.36
CA ILE A 135 7.53 -15.84 3.24
C ILE A 135 8.01 -15.64 4.67
N SER A 136 9.31 -15.40 4.88
CA SER A 136 9.88 -15.24 6.22
C SER A 136 9.43 -13.97 6.94
N SER A 137 9.06 -12.93 6.19
CA SER A 137 8.55 -11.66 6.74
C SER A 137 7.02 -11.53 6.71
N GLN A 138 6.31 -12.66 6.49
CA GLN A 138 4.87 -12.60 6.24
C GLN A 138 4.04 -12.02 7.40
N GLU A 139 4.37 -12.32 8.64
CA GLU A 139 3.69 -11.76 9.80
C GLU A 139 3.88 -10.24 9.86
N GLU A 140 5.12 -9.78 9.62
CA GLU A 140 5.48 -8.37 9.69
C GLU A 140 4.78 -7.54 8.62
N TRP A 141 4.86 -7.94 7.33
CA TRP A 141 4.19 -7.17 6.28
C TRP A 141 2.66 -7.26 6.38
N TYR A 142 2.12 -8.38 6.88
CA TYR A 142 0.68 -8.52 7.03
C TYR A 142 0.14 -7.63 8.17
N ASP A 143 0.85 -7.55 9.29
CA ASP A 143 0.49 -6.64 10.39
C ASP A 143 0.49 -5.18 9.93
N MET A 144 1.46 -4.79 9.09
CA MET A 144 1.47 -3.47 8.46
C MET A 144 0.25 -3.25 7.57
N LEU A 145 -0.11 -4.23 6.73
CA LEU A 145 -1.27 -4.12 5.86
C LEU A 145 -2.58 -4.07 6.66
N LYS A 146 -2.71 -4.82 7.75
CA LYS A 146 -3.87 -4.70 8.64
C LYS A 146 -4.04 -3.28 9.17
N GLU A 147 -2.95 -2.66 9.63
CA GLU A 147 -2.97 -1.27 10.07
C GLU A 147 -3.32 -0.29 8.93
N TRP A 148 -2.78 -0.52 7.71
CA TRP A 148 -2.97 0.41 6.60
C TRP A 148 -4.39 0.38 6.03
N PHE A 149 -5.04 -0.77 6.08
CA PHE A 149 -6.35 -1.00 5.50
C PHE A 149 -7.45 -1.24 6.54
N ASP A 150 -7.14 -1.05 7.84
CA ASP A 150 -8.09 -1.21 8.95
C ASP A 150 -8.79 -2.57 8.93
N ILE A 151 -7.98 -3.64 8.73
CA ILE A 151 -8.49 -5.00 8.62
C ILE A 151 -8.65 -5.59 10.02
N GLU A 152 -9.90 -5.83 10.42
CA GLU A 152 -10.23 -6.60 11.61
C GLU A 152 -10.08 -8.10 11.31
N ASP A 153 -8.90 -8.64 11.54
CA ASP A 153 -8.63 -10.07 11.37
C ASP A 153 -8.41 -10.71 12.73
N THR A 154 -9.38 -11.50 13.18
CA THR A 154 -9.31 -12.28 14.41
C THR A 154 -8.68 -13.66 14.21
N GLU A 155 -8.50 -14.08 12.97
CA GLU A 155 -7.85 -15.33 12.60
C GLU A 155 -6.40 -15.04 12.24
N GLY A 156 -5.46 -15.63 12.99
CA GLY A 156 -4.02 -15.54 12.69
C GLY A 156 -3.71 -16.01 11.26
N PHE A 157 -2.64 -15.48 10.70
CA PHE A 157 -2.17 -15.85 9.36
C PHE A 157 -1.74 -17.33 9.33
N HIS A 158 -2.53 -18.18 8.69
CA HIS A 158 -2.18 -19.58 8.42
C HIS A 158 -1.91 -19.74 6.92
N VAL A 159 -0.63 -19.75 6.54
CA VAL A 159 -0.21 -20.22 5.20
C VAL A 159 0.03 -21.71 5.27
N TYR A 160 -0.67 -22.43 4.40
CA TYR A 160 -0.39 -23.83 4.13
C TYR A 160 0.70 -23.96 3.07
#